data_1039ab49d961f7c5c09aa2c56e6921b0
#
_entry.id   1039ab49d961f7c5c09aa2c56e6921b0
#
_cell.length_a   1.000
_cell.length_b   1.000
_cell.length_c   1.000
_cell.angle_alpha   90.00
_cell.angle_beta   90.00
_cell.angle_gamma   90.00
#
_symmetry.space_group_name_H-M   'P 1'
#
loop_
_entity.id
_entity.type
_entity.pdbx_description
1 polymer ?
#
loop_
_entity_poly.entity_id
_entity_poly.type
_entity_poly.pdbx_seq_one_letter_code
_entity_poly.pdbx_strand_id
1 'polypeptide(L)'
;MTNIDDYVTEVLIRDLVGHDRRPVSFLVYLWLAAEEARRNGVVQISYQELAESIGVSKSSAQASVKWLIRRKLLAASKENVTATPRYTVLSPWREINRRSGVRVR
;
A
#
# COMPACT_ATOMS: atom_id res chain seq x y z
N MET A 1 0.39 -14.28 -11.68
CA MET A 1 0.93 -13.00 -12.14
C MET A 1 0.14 -11.85 -11.55
N THR A 2 0.81 -10.84 -11.04
CA THR A 2 0.17 -9.68 -10.42
C THR A 2 -0.09 -8.60 -11.47
N ASN A 3 -1.33 -8.13 -11.52
CA ASN A 3 -1.68 -6.99 -12.37
C ASN A 3 -1.47 -5.70 -11.60
N ILE A 4 -0.78 -4.77 -12.24
CA ILE A 4 -0.53 -3.44 -11.67
C ILE A 4 -1.33 -2.43 -12.48
N ASP A 5 -2.16 -1.65 -11.79
CA ASP A 5 -2.94 -0.59 -12.45
C ASP A 5 -2.01 0.41 -13.10
N ASP A 6 -2.40 0.90 -14.26
CA ASP A 6 -1.64 1.96 -14.95
C ASP A 6 -1.50 3.20 -14.07
N TYR A 7 -2.50 3.49 -13.24
CA TYR A 7 -2.42 4.62 -12.32
C TYR A 7 -1.21 4.51 -11.40
N VAL A 8 -0.88 3.30 -10.95
CA VAL A 8 0.27 3.09 -10.06
C VAL A 8 1.57 3.49 -10.73
N THR A 9 1.77 3.09 -11.97
CA THR A 9 3.01 3.37 -12.69
C THR A 9 3.03 4.75 -13.35
N GLU A 10 1.88 5.29 -13.73
CA GLU A 10 1.81 6.57 -14.43
C GLU A 10 1.68 7.77 -13.50
N VAL A 11 0.98 7.60 -12.38
CA VAL A 11 0.68 8.70 -11.47
C VAL A 11 1.29 8.49 -10.10
N LEU A 12 0.95 7.38 -9.45
CA LEU A 12 1.29 7.15 -8.05
C LEU A 12 2.81 7.11 -7.82
N ILE A 13 3.54 6.45 -8.70
CA ILE A 13 4.99 6.38 -8.58
C ILE A 13 5.60 7.79 -8.62
N ARG A 14 5.11 8.62 -9.52
CA ARG A 14 5.59 9.99 -9.67
C ARG A 14 5.28 10.83 -8.46
N ASP A 15 4.05 10.68 -7.91
CA ASP A 15 3.64 11.40 -6.72
C ASP A 15 4.43 11.00 -5.48
N LEU A 16 4.55 9.69 -5.23
CA LEU A 16 5.19 9.23 -4.00
C LEU A 16 6.71 9.34 -4.06
N VAL A 17 7.31 9.01 -5.19
CA VAL A 17 8.76 9.01 -5.32
C VAL A 17 9.29 10.41 -5.63
N GLY A 18 8.70 11.07 -6.62
CA GLY A 18 9.18 12.37 -7.08
C GLY A 18 8.67 13.53 -6.25
N HIS A 19 7.36 13.70 -6.19
CA HIS A 19 6.73 14.85 -5.53
C HIS A 19 6.86 14.77 -4.01
N ASP A 20 6.45 13.66 -3.42
CA ASP A 20 6.47 13.50 -1.96
C ASP A 20 7.82 13.04 -1.43
N ARG A 21 8.72 12.62 -2.32
CA ARG A 21 10.05 12.12 -1.97
C ARG A 21 10.01 10.98 -0.95
N ARG A 22 9.09 10.04 -1.19
CA ARG A 22 8.91 8.88 -0.31
C ARG A 22 8.99 7.58 -1.08
N PRO A 23 10.17 7.25 -1.65
CA PRO A 23 10.31 6.03 -2.44
C PRO A 23 10.05 4.76 -1.63
N VAL A 24 10.44 4.74 -0.34
CA VAL A 24 10.18 3.57 0.51
C VAL A 24 8.68 3.36 0.68
N SER A 25 7.91 4.43 0.84
CA SER A 25 6.45 4.31 0.95
C SER A 25 5.84 3.72 -0.32
N PHE A 26 6.34 4.11 -1.48
CA PHE A 26 5.89 3.53 -2.74
C PHE A 26 6.20 2.03 -2.79
N LEU A 27 7.41 1.63 -2.37
CA LEU A 27 7.80 0.22 -2.36
C LEU A 27 6.95 -0.59 -1.39
N VAL A 28 6.63 -0.04 -0.22
CA VAL A 28 5.75 -0.69 0.74
C VAL A 28 4.36 -0.89 0.14
N TYR A 29 3.82 0.13 -0.49
CA TYR A 29 2.52 0.06 -1.14
C TYR A 29 2.51 -1.03 -2.21
N LEU A 30 3.51 -1.01 -3.08
CA LEU A 30 3.62 -1.96 -4.19
C LEU A 30 3.73 -3.40 -3.68
N TRP A 31 4.56 -3.63 -2.66
CA TRP A 31 4.74 -4.96 -2.09
C TRP A 31 3.45 -5.48 -1.46
N LEU A 32 2.77 -4.63 -0.69
CA LEU A 32 1.51 -5.01 -0.05
C LEU A 32 0.42 -5.29 -1.09
N ALA A 33 0.37 -4.50 -2.16
CA ALA A 33 -0.59 -4.73 -3.24
C ALA A 33 -0.35 -6.08 -3.91
N ALA A 34 0.91 -6.43 -4.15
CA ALA A 34 1.27 -7.72 -4.73
C ALA A 34 0.91 -8.89 -3.80
N GLU A 35 1.17 -8.73 -2.49
CA GLU A 35 0.83 -9.76 -1.51
C GLU A 35 -0.69 -9.94 -1.38
N GLU A 36 -1.43 -8.84 -1.38
CA GLU A 36 -2.89 -8.90 -1.30
C GLU A 36 -3.46 -9.69 -2.49
N ALA A 37 -2.93 -9.44 -3.67
CA ALA A 37 -3.34 -10.15 -4.88
C ALA A 37 -3.02 -11.65 -4.77
N ARG A 38 -1.85 -12.01 -4.26
CA ARG A 38 -1.45 -13.40 -4.10
C ARG A 38 -2.29 -14.14 -3.06
N ARG A 39 -2.65 -13.47 -1.99
CA ARG A 39 -3.40 -14.06 -0.87
C ARG A 39 -4.91 -13.99 -1.06
N ASN A 40 -5.35 -13.28 -2.08
CA ASN A 40 -6.78 -13.02 -2.32
C ASN A 40 -7.46 -12.34 -1.12
N GLY A 41 -6.78 -11.40 -0.51
CA GLY A 41 -7.35 -10.68 0.61
C GLY A 41 -6.36 -9.95 1.46
N VAL A 42 -6.76 -9.68 2.68
CA VAL A 42 -6.03 -8.87 3.65
C VAL A 42 -4.66 -9.47 3.94
N VAL A 43 -3.66 -8.62 4.05
CA VAL A 43 -2.29 -9.04 4.40
C VAL A 43 -2.06 -8.82 5.89
N GLN A 44 -1.81 -9.91 6.61
CA GLN A 44 -1.47 -9.84 8.03
C GLN A 44 0.03 -10.02 8.17
N ILE A 45 0.73 -8.98 8.60
CA ILE A 45 2.19 -8.99 8.66
C ILE A 45 2.68 -7.97 9.69
N SER A 46 3.75 -8.32 10.41
CA SER A 46 4.40 -7.41 11.35
C SER A 46 5.30 -6.42 10.61
N TYR A 47 5.65 -5.32 11.27
CA TYR A 47 6.61 -4.37 10.70
C TYR A 47 7.96 -5.02 10.45
N GLN A 48 8.37 -5.94 11.32
CA GLN A 48 9.64 -6.64 11.17
C GLN A 48 9.65 -7.48 9.89
N GLU A 49 8.60 -8.28 9.70
CA GLU A 49 8.48 -9.12 8.50
C GLU A 49 8.39 -8.28 7.23
N LEU A 50 7.63 -7.20 7.29
CA LEU A 50 7.47 -6.29 6.16
C LEU A 50 8.82 -5.67 5.78
N ALA A 51 9.55 -5.18 6.79
CA ALA A 51 10.86 -4.58 6.58
C ALA A 51 11.85 -5.56 5.95
N GLU A 52 11.87 -6.80 6.46
CA GLU A 52 12.74 -7.85 5.92
C GLU A 52 12.38 -8.22 4.48
N SER A 53 11.09 -8.25 4.18
CA SER A 53 10.62 -8.60 2.84
C SER A 53 11.01 -7.57 1.79
N ILE A 54 11.06 -6.31 2.17
CA ILE A 54 11.38 -5.22 1.24
C ILE A 54 12.87 -4.88 1.25
N GLY A 55 13.55 -5.14 2.38
CA GLY A 55 14.96 -4.83 2.52
C GLY A 55 15.20 -3.43 3.09
N VAL A 56 14.33 -3.00 3.99
CA VAL A 56 14.46 -1.68 4.67
C VAL A 56 14.47 -1.90 6.18
N SER A 57 14.73 -0.84 6.93
CA SER A 57 14.70 -0.92 8.39
C SER A 57 13.25 -1.00 8.88
N LYS A 58 13.07 -1.55 10.08
CA LYS A 58 11.76 -1.62 10.71
C LYS A 58 11.15 -0.23 10.89
N SER A 59 11.96 0.75 11.30
CA SER A 59 11.48 2.12 11.48
C SER A 59 11.04 2.75 10.17
N SER A 60 11.75 2.47 9.07
CA SER A 60 11.35 2.95 7.75
C SER A 60 10.04 2.33 7.29
N ALA A 61 9.88 1.02 7.51
CA ALA A 61 8.63 0.34 7.18
C ALA A 61 7.47 0.91 7.99
N GLN A 62 7.67 1.12 9.29
CA GLN A 62 6.64 1.67 10.17
C GLN A 62 6.23 3.08 9.76
N ALA A 63 7.22 3.94 9.48
CA ALA A 63 6.96 5.31 9.04
C ALA A 63 6.20 5.32 7.71
N SER A 64 6.59 4.44 6.79
CA SER A 64 5.94 4.34 5.49
C SER A 64 4.49 3.90 5.60
N VAL A 65 4.21 2.90 6.44
CA VAL A 65 2.84 2.43 6.68
C VAL A 65 1.98 3.55 7.24
N LYS A 66 2.48 4.27 8.25
CA LYS A 66 1.75 5.37 8.85
C LYS A 66 1.45 6.47 7.84
N TRP A 67 2.41 6.77 6.99
CA TRP A 67 2.25 7.79 5.95
C TRP A 67 1.22 7.37 4.91
N LEU A 68 1.26 6.10 4.47
CA LEU A 68 0.29 5.56 3.51
C LEU A 68 -1.13 5.59 4.07
N ILE A 69 -1.29 5.29 5.36
CA ILE A 69 -2.60 5.37 6.02
C ILE A 69 -3.10 6.81 5.99
N ARG A 70 -2.23 7.77 6.30
CA ARG A 70 -2.56 9.19 6.28
C ARG A 70 -2.99 9.65 4.88
N ARG A 71 -2.35 9.11 3.85
CA ARG A 71 -2.68 9.42 2.45
C ARG A 71 -3.89 8.62 1.95
N LYS A 72 -4.48 7.79 2.78
CA LYS A 72 -5.65 6.94 2.45
C LYS A 72 -5.35 5.95 1.33
N LEU A 73 -4.13 5.47 1.28
CA LEU A 73 -3.70 4.43 0.36
C LEU A 73 -3.64 3.06 1.02
N LEU A 74 -3.78 3.03 2.34
CA LEU A 74 -3.70 1.80 3.12
C LEU A 74 -4.64 1.92 4.32
N ALA A 75 -5.34 0.83 4.63
CA ALA A 75 -6.12 0.71 5.86
C ALA A 75 -5.51 -0.37 6.72
N ALA A 76 -5.51 -0.16 8.03
CA ALA A 76 -4.97 -1.13 8.98
C ALA A 76 -5.98 -1.41 10.07
N SER A 77 -6.01 -2.66 10.55
CA SER A 77 -6.83 -3.04 11.67
C SER A 77 -6.08 -4.03 12.55
N LYS A 78 -6.41 -4.05 13.84
CA LYS A 78 -5.88 -4.99 14.82
C LYS A 78 -7.01 -5.49 15.70
N GLU A 79 -6.94 -6.74 16.11
CA GLU A 79 -7.90 -7.28 17.07
C GLU A 79 -7.67 -6.73 18.47
N ASN A 80 -6.40 -6.49 18.80
CA ASN A 80 -5.99 -5.90 20.08
C ASN A 80 -4.62 -5.26 19.94
N VAL A 81 -4.12 -4.66 21.04
CA VAL A 81 -2.86 -3.90 21.02
C VAL A 81 -1.67 -4.75 20.61
N THR A 82 -1.66 -6.01 20.99
CA THR A 82 -0.52 -6.91 20.73
C THR A 82 -0.69 -7.75 19.48
N ALA A 83 -1.84 -7.68 18.82
CA ALA A 83 -2.10 -8.47 17.61
C ALA A 83 -1.28 -7.96 16.43
N THR A 84 -0.93 -8.87 15.52
CA THR A 84 -0.30 -8.50 14.25
C THR A 84 -1.32 -7.73 13.40
N PRO A 85 -0.94 -6.57 12.88
CA PRO A 85 -1.89 -5.77 12.10
C PRO A 85 -2.25 -6.43 10.77
N ARG A 86 -3.46 -6.14 10.32
CA ARG A 86 -3.96 -6.57 9.01
C ARG A 86 -4.08 -5.33 8.13
N TYR A 87 -3.59 -5.45 6.91
CA TYR A 87 -3.57 -4.33 5.97
C TYR A 87 -4.43 -4.61 4.76
N THR A 88 -5.18 -3.59 4.35
CA THR A 88 -5.96 -3.60 3.12
C THR A 88 -5.45 -2.47 2.25
N VAL A 89 -5.06 -2.80 1.03
CA VAL A 89 -4.57 -1.81 0.06
C VAL A 89 -5.76 -1.09 -0.53
N LEU A 90 -5.70 0.24 -0.54
CA LEU A 90 -6.79 1.07 -1.04
C LEU A 90 -6.42 1.62 -2.42
N SER A 91 -7.42 1.70 -3.27
CA SER A 91 -7.28 2.23 -4.62
C SER A 91 -8.34 3.31 -4.83
N PRO A 92 -8.18 4.48 -4.19
CA PRO A 92 -9.22 5.52 -4.21
C PRO A 92 -9.58 6.00 -5.62
N TRP A 93 -8.64 5.95 -6.56
CA TRP A 93 -8.92 6.31 -7.96
C TRP A 93 -9.96 5.40 -8.60
N ARG A 94 -10.00 4.12 -8.23
CA ARG A 94 -10.99 3.17 -8.74
C ARG A 94 -12.39 3.54 -8.25
N GLU A 95 -12.48 3.91 -6.98
CA GLU A 95 -13.76 4.29 -6.37
C GLU A 95 -14.30 5.58 -7.00
N ILE A 96 -13.44 6.58 -7.19
CA ILE A 96 -13.82 7.84 -7.82
C ILE A 96 -14.32 7.59 -9.24
N ASN A 97 -13.61 6.80 -10.02
CA ASN A 97 -13.98 6.49 -11.39
C ASN A 97 -15.32 5.77 -11.44
N ARG A 98 -15.57 4.85 -10.52
CA ARG A 98 -16.83 4.13 -10.46
C ARG A 98 -17.99 5.06 -10.16
N ARG A 99 -17.83 5.97 -9.20
CA ARG A 99 -18.88 6.92 -8.80
C ARG A 99 -19.21 7.90 -9.91
N SER A 100 -18.21 8.35 -10.62
CA SER A 100 -18.40 9.34 -11.68
C SER A 100 -18.87 8.74 -13.00
N GLY A 101 -18.89 7.41 -13.09
CA GLY A 101 -19.25 6.73 -14.32
C GLY A 101 -18.15 6.74 -15.37
N VAL A 102 -16.97 7.21 -15.01
CA VAL A 102 -15.82 7.22 -15.92
C VAL A 102 -15.25 5.82 -16.01
N ARG A 103 -14.94 5.40 -17.23
CA ARG A 103 -14.33 4.09 -17.43
C ARG A 103 -12.87 4.12 -17.06
N VAL A 104 -12.47 3.11 -16.30
CA VAL A 104 -11.07 2.91 -15.97
C VAL A 104 -10.42 2.13 -17.11
N ARG A 105 -9.28 2.57 -17.54
CA ARG A 105 -8.52 1.90 -18.59
C ARG A 105 -7.37 1.12 -18.03
#